data_991938fcb1ef0ecff475848566f05796
#
_entry.id   991938fcb1ef0ecff475848566f05796
#
_cell.length_a   1.000
_cell.length_b   1.000
_cell.length_c   1.000
_cell.angle_alpha   90.00
_cell.angle_beta   90.00
_cell.angle_gamma   90.00
#
_symmetry.space_group_name_H-M   'P 1'
#
loop_
_entity.id
_entity.type
_entity.pdbx_description
1 polymer ?
#
loop_
_entity_poly.entity_id
_entity_poly.type
_entity_poly.pdbx_seq_one_letter_code
_entity_poly.pdbx_strand_id
1 'polypeptide(L)'
;LSKSDTQLSGFIKIVSQDALILNSSAAVRLCVAALKIALNPKDTLAVAQFRKEFASLKNQQASIHWPSVFLPDSDDTFDWLRSIRLYPLGYMVEAIIQKYFHNQYIDINDHLPYLSLLHEYAIDFSYRGTSSLSRFIEWYEQDGKGKHLFMAETENAINILSIHKSKGLEFPIIIFPFADLQNQQKQQDSIMWFKLPADTPSEILKNYPLLPIKPKKALAQTYFEADYYDEQFCKEIDNINQQYVAFTR
;
A
#
# COMPACT_ATOMS: atom_id res chain seq x y z
N LEU A 1 29.84 6.75 -42.80
CA LEU A 1 28.58 6.56 -42.07
C LEU A 1 28.83 5.54 -40.97
N SER A 2 29.34 6.02 -39.84
CA SER A 2 29.56 5.21 -38.63
C SER A 2 28.26 5.15 -37.84
N LYS A 3 27.70 3.96 -37.71
CA LYS A 3 26.64 3.67 -36.75
C LYS A 3 27.23 3.79 -35.34
N SER A 4 26.89 4.83 -34.62
CA SER A 4 27.02 4.88 -33.17
C SER A 4 25.85 4.12 -32.54
N ASP A 5 26.03 2.81 -32.35
CA ASP A 5 25.18 2.02 -31.47
C ASP A 5 25.41 2.52 -30.04
N THR A 6 24.62 3.48 -29.63
CA THR A 6 24.52 3.85 -28.22
C THR A 6 23.77 2.71 -27.51
N GLN A 7 24.49 1.76 -26.97
CA GLN A 7 23.96 0.79 -26.02
C GLN A 7 23.38 1.59 -24.83
N LEU A 8 22.07 1.66 -24.73
CA LEU A 8 21.33 2.06 -23.53
C LEU A 8 21.48 0.94 -22.48
N SER A 9 22.69 0.80 -21.92
CA SER A 9 22.98 -0.10 -20.81
C SER A 9 22.72 0.58 -19.46
N GLY A 10 21.57 1.22 -19.32
CA GLY A 10 21.11 1.76 -18.05
C GLY A 10 19.79 1.10 -17.68
N PHE A 11 19.72 0.41 -16.56
CA PHE A 11 18.45 -0.02 -16.01
C PHE A 11 17.60 1.23 -15.74
N ILE A 12 16.48 1.37 -16.46
CA ILE A 12 15.53 2.46 -16.23
C ILE A 12 14.87 2.19 -14.89
N LYS A 13 15.10 3.06 -13.93
CA LYS A 13 14.49 2.96 -12.61
C LYS A 13 13.01 3.33 -12.72
N ILE A 14 12.13 2.47 -12.22
CA ILE A 14 10.69 2.71 -12.16
C ILE A 14 10.33 2.98 -10.70
N VAL A 15 9.66 4.10 -10.45
CA VAL A 15 9.20 4.48 -9.13
C VAL A 15 7.68 4.61 -9.14
N SER A 16 7.01 3.86 -8.29
CA SER A 16 5.57 3.99 -8.05
C SER A 16 5.34 4.33 -6.58
N GLN A 17 4.84 5.53 -6.30
CA GLN A 17 4.52 5.93 -4.93
C GLN A 17 3.46 5.04 -4.29
N ASP A 18 2.52 4.50 -5.07
CA ASP A 18 1.47 3.61 -4.56
C ASP A 18 1.99 2.20 -4.23
N ALA A 19 3.11 1.78 -4.82
CA ALA A 19 3.74 0.49 -4.54
C ALA A 19 4.71 0.54 -3.36
N LEU A 20 5.13 1.73 -2.94
CA LEU A 20 6.09 1.93 -1.85
C LEU A 20 5.41 1.92 -0.48
N ILE A 21 4.61 0.89 -0.21
CA ILE A 21 3.92 0.71 1.08
C ILE A 21 4.90 0.08 2.07
N LEU A 22 4.92 0.58 3.31
CA LEU A 22 5.82 0.10 4.37
C LEU A 22 5.77 -1.42 4.54
N ASN A 23 4.57 -2.01 4.50
CA ASN A 23 4.38 -3.46 4.63
C ASN A 23 4.79 -4.27 3.38
N SER A 24 5.11 -3.63 2.24
CA SER A 24 5.58 -4.35 1.04
C SER A 24 6.98 -4.94 1.24
N SER A 25 7.81 -4.31 2.08
CA SER A 25 9.15 -4.77 2.38
C SER A 25 9.14 -6.03 3.28
N ALA A 26 9.80 -7.09 2.82
CA ALA A 26 10.02 -8.31 3.61
C ALA A 26 10.83 -8.03 4.88
N ALA A 27 11.75 -7.06 4.82
CA ALA A 27 12.57 -6.66 5.95
C ALA A 27 11.73 -5.99 7.05
N VAL A 28 10.77 -5.15 6.69
CA VAL A 28 9.84 -4.55 7.65
C VAL A 28 8.96 -5.62 8.29
N ARG A 29 8.41 -6.55 7.48
CA ARG A 29 7.60 -7.65 8.02
C ARG A 29 8.39 -8.54 8.97
N LEU A 30 9.68 -8.78 8.70
CA LEU A 30 10.59 -9.48 9.60
C LEU A 30 10.73 -8.73 10.94
N CYS A 31 11.03 -7.42 10.89
CA CYS A 31 11.18 -6.61 12.10
C CYS A 31 9.90 -6.61 12.94
N VAL A 32 8.74 -6.45 12.31
CA VAL A 32 7.46 -6.44 13.03
C VAL A 32 7.15 -7.81 13.62
N ALA A 33 7.45 -8.91 12.91
CA ALA A 33 7.30 -10.26 13.46
C ALA A 33 8.23 -10.48 14.66
N ALA A 34 9.47 -9.98 14.62
CA ALA A 34 10.39 -10.02 15.75
C ALA A 34 9.86 -9.23 16.96
N LEU A 35 9.28 -8.05 16.75
CA LEU A 35 8.64 -7.26 17.80
C LEU A 35 7.43 -7.98 18.42
N LYS A 36 6.62 -8.68 17.61
CA LYS A 36 5.50 -9.51 18.10
C LYS A 36 5.99 -10.66 18.96
N ILE A 37 7.07 -11.33 18.55
CA ILE A 37 7.70 -12.40 19.34
C ILE A 37 8.25 -11.84 20.66
N ALA A 38 8.89 -10.68 20.63
CA ALA A 38 9.36 -10.01 21.84
C ALA A 38 8.20 -9.70 22.81
N LEU A 39 7.02 -9.33 22.29
CA LEU A 39 5.81 -9.11 23.09
C LEU A 39 5.23 -10.41 23.62
N ASN A 40 5.06 -11.41 22.77
CA ASN A 40 4.51 -12.72 23.11
C ASN A 40 5.30 -13.85 22.41
N PRO A 41 6.26 -14.47 23.10
CA PRO A 41 7.07 -15.56 22.54
C PRO A 41 6.26 -16.83 22.16
N LYS A 42 5.03 -16.96 22.67
CA LYS A 42 4.14 -18.08 22.35
C LYS A 42 3.26 -17.85 21.13
N ASP A 43 3.39 -16.69 20.47
CA ASP A 43 2.67 -16.40 19.22
C ASP A 43 3.26 -17.21 18.06
N THR A 44 2.68 -18.37 17.81
CA THR A 44 3.11 -19.28 16.75
C THR A 44 3.00 -18.67 15.36
N LEU A 45 2.04 -17.75 15.13
CA LEU A 45 1.86 -17.07 13.87
C LEU A 45 2.99 -16.06 13.62
N ALA A 46 3.36 -15.28 14.64
CA ALA A 46 4.50 -14.35 14.56
C ALA A 46 5.81 -15.11 14.32
N VAL A 47 6.02 -16.25 14.98
CA VAL A 47 7.19 -17.11 14.76
C VAL A 47 7.22 -17.66 13.33
N ALA A 48 6.10 -18.15 12.82
CA ALA A 48 6.00 -18.65 11.45
C ALA A 48 6.25 -17.54 10.43
N GLN A 49 5.71 -16.34 10.65
CA GLN A 49 5.94 -15.17 9.80
C GLN A 49 7.41 -14.75 9.81
N PHE A 50 8.03 -14.68 10.98
CA PHE A 50 9.45 -14.35 11.12
C PHE A 50 10.33 -15.34 10.34
N ARG A 51 10.10 -16.64 10.51
CA ARG A 51 10.83 -17.69 9.77
C ARG A 51 10.67 -17.57 8.27
N LYS A 52 9.44 -17.34 7.80
CA LYS A 52 9.13 -17.15 6.38
C LYS A 52 9.87 -15.95 5.78
N GLU A 53 9.76 -14.78 6.41
CA GLU A 53 10.38 -13.55 5.89
C GLU A 53 11.92 -13.65 5.95
N PHE A 54 12.48 -14.24 7.01
CA PHE A 54 13.93 -14.47 7.12
C PHE A 54 14.45 -15.40 6.02
N ALA A 55 13.76 -16.51 5.75
CA ALA A 55 14.12 -17.42 4.68
C ALA A 55 14.03 -16.76 3.29
N SER A 56 12.98 -15.97 3.06
CA SER A 56 12.80 -15.21 1.81
C SER A 56 13.92 -14.22 1.57
N LEU A 57 14.35 -13.49 2.59
CA LEU A 57 15.43 -12.51 2.50
C LEU A 57 16.81 -13.15 2.33
N LYS A 58 17.04 -14.31 2.95
CA LYS A 58 18.30 -15.05 2.84
C LYS A 58 18.43 -15.76 1.49
N ASN A 59 17.34 -16.24 0.91
CA ASN A 59 17.28 -17.07 -0.27
C ASN A 59 16.70 -16.33 -1.48
N GLN A 60 17.10 -15.09 -1.74
CA GLN A 60 16.63 -14.33 -2.92
C GLN A 60 16.84 -15.07 -4.27
N GLN A 61 17.52 -16.24 -4.28
CA GLN A 61 17.82 -17.02 -5.48
C GLN A 61 17.28 -18.46 -5.47
N ALA A 62 16.63 -18.93 -4.42
CA ALA A 62 16.17 -20.33 -4.34
C ALA A 62 14.65 -20.42 -4.10
N SER A 63 13.97 -21.28 -4.87
CA SER A 63 12.59 -21.68 -4.62
C SER A 63 12.44 -22.24 -3.20
N ILE A 64 11.56 -21.65 -2.42
CA ILE A 64 11.34 -22.01 -1.01
C ILE A 64 10.76 -23.44 -0.94
N HIS A 65 11.58 -24.39 -0.56
CA HIS A 65 11.11 -25.73 -0.19
C HIS A 65 10.80 -25.75 1.30
N TRP A 66 9.51 -25.79 1.66
CA TRP A 66 8.99 -25.62 3.01
C TRP A 66 9.60 -26.49 4.13
N PRO A 67 10.14 -27.73 3.86
CA PRO A 67 10.73 -28.54 4.93
C PRO A 67 12.07 -28.04 5.47
N SER A 68 12.77 -27.16 4.76
CA SER A 68 14.14 -26.75 5.13
C SER A 68 14.23 -25.39 5.86
N VAL A 69 13.11 -24.77 6.20
CA VAL A 69 13.06 -23.51 6.98
C VAL A 69 13.13 -23.79 8.48
N PHE A 70 14.02 -24.69 8.90
CA PHE A 70 14.43 -24.76 10.29
C PHE A 70 15.49 -23.68 10.52
N LEU A 71 15.09 -22.53 11.06
CA LEU A 71 16.01 -21.79 11.91
C LEU A 71 16.39 -22.73 13.04
N PRO A 72 17.67 -22.78 13.45
CA PRO A 72 18.01 -23.50 14.65
C PRO A 72 17.06 -23.01 15.74
N ASP A 73 16.35 -23.93 16.36
CA ASP A 73 15.64 -23.70 17.61
C ASP A 73 16.71 -23.47 18.71
N SER A 74 17.59 -22.49 18.49
CA SER A 74 18.40 -22.02 19.57
C SER A 74 17.48 -21.12 20.40
N ASP A 75 17.18 -21.54 21.60
CA ASP A 75 16.50 -20.75 22.63
C ASP A 75 17.09 -19.34 22.73
N ASP A 76 18.36 -19.17 22.37
CA ASP A 76 19.11 -17.94 22.33
C ASP A 76 18.48 -16.81 21.49
N THR A 77 17.83 -17.13 20.34
CA THR A 77 17.21 -16.11 19.50
C THR A 77 15.97 -15.51 20.14
N PHE A 78 15.12 -16.36 20.72
CA PHE A 78 13.90 -15.92 21.40
C PHE A 78 14.22 -15.28 22.76
N ASP A 79 15.22 -15.76 23.46
CA ASP A 79 15.68 -15.16 24.71
C ASP A 79 16.28 -13.78 24.48
N TRP A 80 17.02 -13.59 23.37
CA TRP A 80 17.48 -12.28 23.00
C TRP A 80 16.33 -11.33 22.64
N LEU A 81 15.34 -11.77 21.85
CA LEU A 81 14.16 -10.94 21.53
C LEU A 81 13.39 -10.57 22.81
N ARG A 82 13.33 -11.47 23.79
CA ARG A 82 12.72 -11.19 25.09
C ARG A 82 13.53 -10.15 25.88
N SER A 83 14.85 -10.20 25.83
CA SER A 83 15.72 -9.27 26.54
C SER A 83 15.59 -7.84 26.03
N ILE A 84 15.46 -7.63 24.71
CA ILE A 84 15.33 -6.29 24.13
C ILE A 84 13.99 -5.60 24.47
N ARG A 85 12.98 -6.32 24.93
CA ARG A 85 11.68 -5.77 25.34
C ARG A 85 11.79 -4.71 26.45
N LEU A 86 12.87 -4.73 27.20
CA LEU A 86 13.12 -3.77 28.29
C LEU A 86 13.63 -2.41 27.80
N TYR A 87 13.97 -2.30 26.52
CA TYR A 87 14.50 -1.08 25.94
C TYR A 87 13.40 -0.22 25.28
N PRO A 88 13.67 1.07 25.05
CA PRO A 88 12.79 1.92 24.25
C PRO A 88 12.52 1.35 22.88
N LEU A 89 11.33 1.61 22.33
CA LEU A 89 10.86 1.00 21.08
C LEU A 89 11.81 1.28 19.89
N GLY A 90 12.29 2.53 19.73
CA GLY A 90 13.27 2.86 18.69
C GLY A 90 14.54 2.01 18.79
N TYR A 91 15.06 1.81 20.01
CA TYR A 91 16.23 0.96 20.24
C TYR A 91 15.95 -0.51 19.92
N MET A 92 14.72 -1.01 20.22
CA MET A 92 14.33 -2.39 19.86
C MET A 92 14.39 -2.60 18.36
N VAL A 93 13.83 -1.65 17.58
CA VAL A 93 13.84 -1.70 16.12
C VAL A 93 15.27 -1.66 15.59
N GLU A 94 16.09 -0.74 16.09
CA GLU A 94 17.50 -0.62 15.71
C GLU A 94 18.29 -1.91 16.02
N ALA A 95 18.13 -2.47 17.21
CA ALA A 95 18.81 -3.71 17.60
C ALA A 95 18.43 -4.90 16.71
N ILE A 96 17.15 -4.99 16.28
CA ILE A 96 16.69 -5.99 15.32
C ILE A 96 17.35 -5.77 13.96
N ILE A 97 17.39 -4.52 13.48
CA ILE A 97 18.04 -4.16 12.21
C ILE A 97 19.53 -4.53 12.27
N GLN A 98 20.24 -4.14 13.29
CA GLN A 98 21.67 -4.44 13.44
C GLN A 98 21.92 -5.95 13.47
N LYS A 99 21.12 -6.72 14.22
CA LYS A 99 21.32 -8.16 14.35
C LYS A 99 21.10 -8.93 13.07
N TYR A 100 20.07 -8.62 12.31
CA TYR A 100 19.65 -9.42 11.16
C TYR A 100 20.14 -8.89 9.81
N PHE A 101 20.43 -7.59 9.69
CA PHE A 101 20.76 -6.97 8.43
C PHE A 101 22.21 -6.47 8.36
N HIS A 102 22.84 -6.12 9.49
CA HIS A 102 24.22 -5.59 9.48
C HIS A 102 25.28 -6.70 9.40
N ASN A 103 24.97 -7.92 9.80
CA ASN A 103 25.93 -9.05 9.83
C ASN A 103 26.04 -9.83 8.52
N GLN A 104 25.88 -9.19 7.36
CA GLN A 104 26.05 -9.75 6.00
C GLN A 104 25.09 -10.91 5.63
N TYR A 105 24.09 -11.20 6.45
CA TYR A 105 23.13 -12.27 6.15
C TYR A 105 22.09 -11.88 5.10
N ILE A 106 21.82 -10.57 4.95
CA ILE A 106 20.76 -10.04 4.08
C ILE A 106 21.28 -8.74 3.46
N ASP A 107 21.13 -8.57 2.14
CA ASP A 107 21.40 -7.28 1.49
C ASP A 107 20.38 -6.23 1.94
N ILE A 108 20.88 -5.21 2.60
CA ILE A 108 20.05 -4.15 3.20
C ILE A 108 19.68 -3.05 2.19
N ASN A 109 20.41 -2.90 1.09
CA ASN A 109 20.33 -1.71 0.23
C ASN A 109 18.91 -1.42 -0.25
N ASP A 110 18.20 -2.43 -0.76
CA ASP A 110 16.83 -2.28 -1.26
C ASP A 110 15.80 -2.08 -0.14
N HIS A 111 16.15 -2.45 1.09
CA HIS A 111 15.25 -2.41 2.24
C HIS A 111 15.51 -1.25 3.19
N LEU A 112 16.68 -0.60 3.07
CA LEU A 112 17.11 0.46 3.99
C LEU A 112 16.10 1.62 4.11
N PRO A 113 15.51 2.14 3.03
CA PRO A 113 14.53 3.22 3.14
C PRO A 113 13.30 2.82 3.97
N TYR A 114 12.84 1.58 3.80
CA TYR A 114 11.68 1.05 4.54
C TYR A 114 11.99 0.82 6.01
N LEU A 115 13.19 0.31 6.31
CA LEU A 115 13.65 0.09 7.68
C LEU A 115 13.87 1.42 8.41
N SER A 116 14.41 2.43 7.73
CA SER A 116 14.58 3.78 8.27
C SER A 116 13.22 4.41 8.61
N LEU A 117 12.24 4.26 7.73
CA LEU A 117 10.87 4.75 7.97
C LEU A 117 10.21 4.03 9.15
N LEU A 118 10.36 2.71 9.26
CA LEU A 118 9.85 1.96 10.41
C LEU A 118 10.50 2.45 11.72
N HIS A 119 11.81 2.69 11.70
CA HIS A 119 12.56 3.19 12.84
C HIS A 119 12.12 4.60 13.25
N GLU A 120 11.91 5.50 12.27
CA GLU A 120 11.36 6.84 12.50
C GLU A 120 10.00 6.78 13.19
N TYR A 121 9.07 5.94 12.69
CA TYR A 121 7.78 5.75 13.34
C TYR A 121 7.90 5.17 14.75
N ALA A 122 8.84 4.27 15.00
CA ALA A 122 9.06 3.71 16.33
C ALA A 122 9.57 4.78 17.33
N ILE A 123 10.46 5.66 16.86
CA ILE A 123 10.96 6.79 17.64
C ILE A 123 9.82 7.79 17.92
N ASP A 124 9.11 8.23 16.88
CA ASP A 124 8.00 9.19 17.00
C ASP A 124 6.91 8.67 17.95
N PHE A 125 6.59 7.38 17.86
CA PHE A 125 5.64 6.74 18.75
C PHE A 125 6.10 6.77 20.21
N SER A 126 7.41 6.61 20.45
CA SER A 126 8.01 6.69 21.79
C SER A 126 7.88 8.10 22.39
N TYR A 127 8.01 9.15 21.58
CA TYR A 127 7.90 10.53 22.04
C TYR A 127 6.47 10.97 22.35
N ARG A 128 5.45 10.37 21.74
CA ARG A 128 4.04 10.71 21.96
C ARG A 128 3.48 10.21 23.31
N GLY A 129 4.33 9.74 24.22
CA GLY A 129 3.96 9.35 25.58
C GLY A 129 3.24 8.01 25.73
N THR A 130 3.13 7.23 24.66
CA THR A 130 2.52 5.90 24.66
C THR A 130 3.53 4.83 24.24
N SER A 131 4.67 4.75 24.92
CA SER A 131 5.81 3.89 24.58
C SER A 131 5.57 2.37 24.73
N SER A 132 4.31 1.92 24.75
CA SER A 132 3.99 0.51 24.86
C SER A 132 4.18 -0.20 23.51
N LEU A 133 4.99 -1.26 23.50
CA LEU A 133 5.19 -2.14 22.34
C LEU A 133 3.85 -2.70 21.81
N SER A 134 2.92 -3.05 22.70
CA SER A 134 1.59 -3.55 22.31
C SER A 134 0.83 -2.53 21.48
N ARG A 135 0.77 -1.26 21.92
CA ARG A 135 0.09 -0.19 21.20
C ARG A 135 0.75 0.13 19.85
N PHE A 136 2.07 0.03 19.77
CA PHE A 136 2.78 0.22 18.50
C PHE A 136 2.39 -0.88 17.50
N ILE A 137 2.31 -2.14 17.93
CA ILE A 137 1.90 -3.25 17.08
C ILE A 137 0.44 -3.06 16.64
N GLU A 138 -0.46 -2.67 17.53
CA GLU A 138 -1.85 -2.35 17.19
C GLU A 138 -1.95 -1.22 16.15
N TRP A 139 -1.25 -0.11 16.37
CA TRP A 139 -1.17 0.98 15.41
C TRP A 139 -0.60 0.52 14.07
N TYR A 140 0.46 -0.28 14.08
CA TYR A 140 1.04 -0.81 12.85
C TYR A 140 0.04 -1.68 12.07
N GLU A 141 -0.74 -2.51 12.76
CA GLU A 141 -1.74 -3.38 12.14
C GLU A 141 -2.91 -2.58 11.54
N GLN A 142 -3.32 -1.48 12.16
CA GLN A 142 -4.45 -0.67 11.73
C GLN A 142 -4.06 0.35 10.65
N ASP A 143 -3.00 1.12 10.89
CA ASP A 143 -2.62 2.26 10.07
C ASP A 143 -1.21 2.13 9.46
N GLY A 144 -0.26 1.59 10.22
CA GLY A 144 1.16 1.57 9.86
C GLY A 144 1.45 0.77 8.60
N LYS A 145 0.75 -0.33 8.38
CA LYS A 145 0.90 -1.18 7.18
C LYS A 145 0.70 -0.42 5.88
N GLY A 146 -0.23 0.52 5.87
CA GLY A 146 -0.60 1.32 4.71
C GLY A 146 0.24 2.59 4.51
N LYS A 147 1.21 2.87 5.39
CA LYS A 147 2.06 4.05 5.26
C LYS A 147 2.95 3.94 4.04
N HIS A 148 3.05 5.04 3.30
CA HIS A 148 3.86 5.12 2.09
C HIS A 148 5.23 5.68 2.39
N LEU A 149 6.23 5.14 1.71
CA LEU A 149 7.57 5.69 1.69
C LEU A 149 7.60 6.88 0.73
N PHE A 150 7.98 8.05 1.23
CA PHE A 150 8.28 9.20 0.38
C PHE A 150 9.71 9.08 -0.11
N MET A 151 9.89 8.73 -1.37
CA MET A 151 11.18 8.89 -2.00
C MET A 151 11.23 10.28 -2.64
N ALA A 152 12.33 11.00 -2.41
CA ALA A 152 12.61 12.22 -3.15
C ALA A 152 12.55 11.92 -4.65
N GLU A 153 12.00 12.84 -5.45
CA GLU A 153 11.95 12.71 -6.91
C GLU A 153 13.34 12.40 -7.44
N THR A 154 13.52 11.22 -8.01
CA THR A 154 14.77 10.86 -8.67
C THR A 154 14.69 11.37 -10.10
N GLU A 155 15.58 12.26 -10.48
CA GLU A 155 15.63 12.92 -11.79
C GLU A 155 15.69 11.93 -12.98
N ASN A 156 16.14 10.69 -12.76
CA ASN A 156 16.32 9.68 -13.80
C ASN A 156 15.46 8.43 -13.53
N ALA A 157 14.15 8.60 -13.36
CA ALA A 157 13.23 7.50 -13.15
C ALA A 157 11.91 7.70 -13.90
N ILE A 158 11.27 6.59 -14.30
CA ILE A 158 9.88 6.62 -14.76
C ILE A 158 8.97 6.62 -13.52
N ASN A 159 8.23 7.71 -13.34
CA ASN A 159 7.28 7.83 -12.24
C ASN A 159 5.91 7.28 -12.67
N ILE A 160 5.39 6.29 -11.93
CA ILE A 160 4.03 5.78 -12.10
C ILE A 160 3.15 6.46 -11.06
N LEU A 161 2.17 7.22 -11.53
CA LEU A 161 1.27 8.00 -10.70
C LEU A 161 -0.19 7.77 -11.11
N SER A 162 -1.12 7.89 -10.16
CA SER A 162 -2.52 8.04 -10.52
C SER A 162 -2.79 9.46 -11.04
N ILE A 163 -3.84 9.62 -11.86
CA ILE A 163 -4.24 10.92 -12.41
C ILE A 163 -4.44 11.96 -11.30
N HIS A 164 -5.03 11.57 -10.17
CA HIS A 164 -5.24 12.47 -9.04
C HIS A 164 -3.93 12.94 -8.40
N LYS A 165 -2.94 12.06 -8.29
CA LYS A 165 -1.62 12.40 -7.71
C LYS A 165 -0.76 13.23 -8.66
N SER A 166 -1.02 13.17 -9.97
CA SER A 166 -0.31 14.00 -10.94
C SER A 166 -0.79 15.45 -10.96
N LYS A 167 -1.88 15.78 -10.25
CA LYS A 167 -2.42 17.15 -10.22
C LYS A 167 -1.42 18.11 -9.58
N GLY A 168 -1.03 19.14 -10.34
CA GLY A 168 -0.04 20.15 -9.90
C GLY A 168 1.41 19.79 -10.20
N LEU A 169 1.69 18.61 -10.78
CA LEU A 169 3.01 18.23 -11.26
C LEU A 169 3.11 18.47 -12.76
N GLU A 170 4.32 18.67 -13.27
CA GLU A 170 4.63 18.84 -14.68
C GLU A 170 5.71 17.84 -15.10
N PHE A 171 5.52 17.18 -16.24
CA PHE A 171 6.45 16.19 -16.75
C PHE A 171 6.79 16.45 -18.22
N PRO A 172 8.06 16.31 -18.64
CA PRO A 172 8.46 16.52 -20.03
C PRO A 172 7.87 15.46 -20.97
N ILE A 173 7.56 14.26 -20.47
CA ILE A 173 6.95 13.17 -21.23
C ILE A 173 5.91 12.50 -20.36
N ILE A 174 4.68 12.37 -20.89
CA ILE A 174 3.57 11.69 -20.23
C ILE A 174 3.15 10.51 -21.09
N ILE A 175 3.07 9.34 -20.48
CA ILE A 175 2.52 8.13 -21.10
C ILE A 175 1.26 7.77 -20.33
N PHE A 176 0.13 7.81 -21.02
CA PHE A 176 -1.16 7.42 -20.46
C PHE A 176 -1.65 6.12 -21.13
N PRO A 177 -1.23 4.96 -20.63
CA PRO A 177 -1.65 3.67 -21.17
C PRO A 177 -3.11 3.41 -20.85
N PHE A 178 -3.80 2.70 -21.74
CA PHE A 178 -5.20 2.28 -21.53
C PHE A 178 -6.16 3.46 -21.24
N ALA A 179 -6.10 4.51 -22.06
CA ALA A 179 -6.91 5.74 -21.92
C ALA A 179 -8.44 5.51 -22.07
N ASP A 180 -8.92 4.28 -22.19
CA ASP A 180 -10.34 3.92 -22.23
C ASP A 180 -10.95 3.92 -20.83
N LEU A 181 -11.27 5.11 -20.31
CA LEU A 181 -11.89 5.30 -18.99
C LEU A 181 -13.35 4.81 -18.94
N GLN A 182 -14.02 4.65 -20.10
CA GLN A 182 -15.40 4.17 -20.14
C GLN A 182 -15.54 2.73 -19.65
N ASN A 183 -14.51 1.89 -19.86
CA ASN A 183 -14.55 0.50 -19.41
C ASN A 183 -14.27 0.35 -17.90
N GLN A 184 -13.54 1.29 -17.29
CA GLN A 184 -13.26 1.24 -15.85
C GLN A 184 -14.49 1.53 -15.00
N GLN A 185 -15.42 2.36 -15.49
CA GLN A 185 -16.65 2.70 -14.76
C GLN A 185 -17.71 1.60 -14.77
N LYS A 186 -17.65 0.66 -15.75
CA LYS A 186 -18.57 -0.49 -15.78
C LYS A 186 -18.42 -1.45 -14.60
N GLN A 187 -17.30 -1.39 -13.88
CA GLN A 187 -17.01 -2.26 -12.74
C GLN A 187 -17.37 -1.63 -11.36
N GLN A 188 -17.61 -0.34 -11.29
CA GLN A 188 -18.07 0.25 -10.04
C GLN A 188 -19.58 0.12 -9.92
N ASP A 189 -20.00 -0.78 -9.05
CA ASP A 189 -21.39 -0.90 -8.54
C ASP A 189 -21.75 0.35 -7.70
N SER A 190 -21.72 1.54 -8.33
CA SER A 190 -22.09 2.77 -7.65
C SER A 190 -23.58 2.76 -7.35
N ILE A 191 -23.93 2.92 -6.09
CA ILE A 191 -25.32 3.14 -5.69
C ILE A 191 -25.63 4.61 -5.97
N MET A 192 -26.73 4.86 -6.71
CA MET A 192 -27.27 6.19 -6.94
C MET A 192 -28.42 6.44 -5.98
N TRP A 193 -28.51 7.68 -5.49
CA TRP A 193 -29.55 8.12 -4.60
C TRP A 193 -30.59 8.91 -5.37
N PHE A 194 -31.77 8.32 -5.56
CA PHE A 194 -32.87 8.93 -6.30
C PHE A 194 -33.88 9.56 -5.37
N LYS A 195 -34.33 10.77 -5.75
CA LYS A 195 -35.46 11.42 -5.09
C LYS A 195 -36.77 10.87 -5.67
N LEU A 196 -37.67 10.47 -4.79
CA LEU A 196 -38.99 9.98 -5.23
C LEU A 196 -39.85 11.12 -5.77
N PRO A 197 -40.55 10.92 -6.92
CA PRO A 197 -41.59 11.84 -7.38
C PRO A 197 -42.73 11.97 -6.32
N ALA A 198 -43.32 13.14 -6.25
CA ALA A 198 -44.41 13.42 -5.27
C ALA A 198 -45.66 12.57 -5.51
N ASP A 199 -45.86 12.11 -6.74
CA ASP A 199 -47.00 11.31 -7.19
C ASP A 199 -46.74 9.79 -7.13
N THR A 200 -45.68 9.37 -6.41
CA THR A 200 -45.36 7.95 -6.23
C THR A 200 -46.55 7.20 -5.62
N PRO A 201 -47.05 6.15 -6.22
CA PRO A 201 -48.27 5.44 -5.79
C PRO A 201 -48.11 4.65 -4.48
N SER A 202 -46.87 4.41 -4.02
CA SER A 202 -46.61 3.64 -2.81
C SER A 202 -46.48 4.53 -1.57
N GLU A 203 -47.41 4.39 -0.62
CA GLU A 203 -47.37 5.11 0.66
C GLU A 203 -46.15 4.74 1.51
N ILE A 204 -45.65 3.51 1.39
CA ILE A 204 -44.49 3.05 2.15
C ILE A 204 -43.23 3.80 1.67
N LEU A 205 -43.09 4.00 0.37
CA LEU A 205 -41.93 4.66 -0.21
C LEU A 205 -41.92 6.18 0.06
N LYS A 206 -43.09 6.81 0.24
CA LYS A 206 -43.18 8.25 0.58
C LYS A 206 -42.47 8.64 1.87
N ASN A 207 -42.26 7.68 2.78
CA ASN A 207 -41.56 7.91 4.03
C ASN A 207 -40.02 7.99 3.85
N TYR A 208 -39.50 7.65 2.67
CA TYR A 208 -38.08 7.70 2.38
C TYR A 208 -37.76 8.83 1.40
N PRO A 209 -37.01 9.87 1.83
CA PRO A 209 -36.72 11.03 0.98
C PRO A 209 -35.80 10.67 -0.20
N LEU A 210 -34.98 9.62 -0.05
CA LEU A 210 -34.04 9.15 -1.06
C LEU A 210 -34.03 7.62 -1.10
N LEU A 211 -33.94 7.04 -2.29
CA LEU A 211 -33.81 5.59 -2.50
C LEU A 211 -32.44 5.24 -3.07
N PRO A 212 -31.70 4.29 -2.46
CA PRO A 212 -30.48 3.75 -3.01
C PRO A 212 -30.78 2.73 -4.11
N ILE A 213 -30.50 3.06 -5.36
CA ILE A 213 -30.78 2.18 -6.52
C ILE A 213 -29.48 1.96 -7.30
N LYS A 214 -29.24 0.71 -7.74
CA LYS A 214 -28.15 0.41 -8.66
C LYS A 214 -28.50 0.91 -10.07
N PRO A 215 -27.63 1.71 -10.73
CA PRO A 215 -27.89 2.22 -12.06
C PRO A 215 -27.85 1.08 -13.09
N LYS A 216 -29.02 0.65 -13.52
CA LYS A 216 -29.18 -0.33 -14.60
C LYS A 216 -29.88 0.34 -15.79
N LYS A 217 -29.60 -0.13 -17.01
CA LYS A 217 -30.26 0.38 -18.22
C LYS A 217 -31.78 0.36 -18.15
N ALA A 218 -32.36 -0.53 -17.35
CA ALA A 218 -33.80 -0.59 -17.13
C ALA A 218 -34.39 0.68 -16.48
N LEU A 219 -33.57 1.50 -15.79
CA LEU A 219 -34.02 2.77 -15.21
C LEU A 219 -34.44 3.79 -16.28
N ALA A 220 -33.89 3.72 -17.48
CA ALA A 220 -34.30 4.55 -18.61
C ALA A 220 -35.75 4.34 -19.09
N GLN A 221 -36.47 3.32 -18.54
CA GLN A 221 -37.87 3.03 -18.82
C GLN A 221 -38.76 3.23 -17.58
N THR A 222 -38.29 3.99 -16.60
CA THR A 222 -38.99 4.22 -15.32
C THR A 222 -39.13 5.70 -15.03
N TYR A 223 -39.77 6.04 -13.92
CA TYR A 223 -39.84 7.42 -13.41
C TYR A 223 -38.49 8.09 -13.16
N PHE A 224 -37.41 7.32 -13.14
CA PHE A 224 -36.02 7.79 -12.90
C PHE A 224 -35.24 8.00 -14.19
N GLU A 225 -35.91 8.06 -15.34
CA GLU A 225 -35.27 8.21 -16.66
C GLU A 225 -34.38 9.47 -16.73
N ALA A 226 -34.96 10.61 -16.32
CA ALA A 226 -34.22 11.89 -16.34
C ALA A 226 -32.97 11.84 -15.45
N ASP A 227 -33.11 11.41 -14.21
CA ASP A 227 -32.00 11.28 -13.26
C ASP A 227 -30.94 10.29 -13.77
N TYR A 228 -31.37 9.23 -14.44
CA TYR A 228 -30.44 8.24 -15.01
C TYR A 228 -29.58 8.85 -16.13
N TYR A 229 -30.19 9.61 -17.05
CA TYR A 229 -29.45 10.25 -18.13
C TYR A 229 -28.57 11.41 -17.62
N ASP A 230 -29.03 12.18 -16.67
CA ASP A 230 -28.23 13.23 -16.03
C ASP A 230 -26.97 12.66 -15.37
N GLU A 231 -27.09 11.54 -14.67
CA GLU A 231 -25.93 10.85 -14.07
C GLU A 231 -24.98 10.28 -15.14
N GLN A 232 -25.51 9.74 -16.26
CA GLN A 232 -24.66 9.29 -17.36
C GLN A 232 -23.88 10.45 -17.96
N PHE A 233 -24.54 11.59 -18.14
CA PHE A 233 -23.91 12.81 -18.65
C PHE A 233 -22.84 13.34 -17.69
N CYS A 234 -23.11 13.38 -16.39
CA CYS A 234 -22.11 13.75 -15.40
C CYS A 234 -20.89 12.82 -15.43
N LYS A 235 -21.09 11.51 -15.58
CA LYS A 235 -19.99 10.54 -15.72
C LYS A 235 -19.16 10.76 -16.98
N GLU A 236 -19.79 11.12 -18.10
CA GLU A 236 -19.05 11.46 -19.33
C GLU A 236 -18.20 12.72 -19.14
N ILE A 237 -18.74 13.74 -18.48
CA ILE A 237 -17.99 14.95 -18.15
C ILE A 237 -16.80 14.63 -17.22
N ASP A 238 -17.02 13.81 -16.20
CA ASP A 238 -15.96 13.40 -15.27
C ASP A 238 -14.84 12.66 -15.99
N ASN A 239 -15.17 11.80 -16.96
CA ASN A 239 -14.19 11.12 -17.79
C ASN A 239 -13.37 12.09 -18.63
N ILE A 240 -14.02 13.06 -19.27
CA ILE A 240 -13.35 14.08 -20.06
C ILE A 240 -12.43 14.91 -19.15
N ASN A 241 -12.91 15.31 -17.99
CA ASN A 241 -12.12 16.07 -17.02
C ASN A 241 -10.89 15.27 -16.53
N GLN A 242 -11.03 13.97 -16.29
CA GLN A 242 -9.90 13.12 -15.91
C GLN A 242 -8.87 13.03 -17.03
N GLN A 243 -9.31 12.85 -18.28
CA GLN A 243 -8.41 12.87 -19.43
C GLN A 243 -7.71 14.23 -19.59
N TYR A 244 -8.45 15.32 -19.47
CA TYR A 244 -7.89 16.67 -19.52
C TYR A 244 -6.80 16.85 -18.45
N VAL A 245 -7.07 16.44 -17.21
CA VAL A 245 -6.07 16.50 -16.13
C VAL A 245 -4.84 15.66 -16.48
N ALA A 246 -4.98 14.47 -17.06
CA ALA A 246 -3.85 13.61 -17.43
C ALA A 246 -2.99 14.23 -18.55
N PHE A 247 -3.61 14.78 -19.59
CA PHE A 247 -2.90 15.32 -20.77
C PHE A 247 -2.33 16.72 -20.58
N THR A 248 -2.71 17.43 -19.54
CA THR A 248 -2.22 18.79 -19.24
C THR A 248 -1.11 18.82 -18.18
N ARG A 249 -0.47 17.68 -17.91
CA ARG A 249 0.58 17.58 -16.89
C ARG A 249 1.99 17.73 -17.45
#